data_90bb43c960ac552e8d6f3c339db1d1bc
#
_entry.id   90bb43c960ac552e8d6f3c339db1d1bc
#
_cell.length_a   1.000
_cell.length_b   1.000
_cell.length_c   1.000
_cell.angle_alpha   90.00
_cell.angle_beta   90.00
_cell.angle_gamma   90.00
#
_symmetry.space_group_name_H-M   'P 1'
#
loop_
_entity.id
_entity.type
_entity.pdbx_description
1 polymer ?
#
loop_
_entity_poly.entity_id
_entity_poly.type
_entity_poly.pdbx_seq_one_letter_code
_entity_poly.pdbx_strand_id
1 'polypeptide(L)'
;LIQQPRTVQAVSGNKLTLDIPLTDALDQTYMEPYVAAYDLPETNPEIGIEDLSITLSPTCAGRVFNESEPCNAPAIQLNPWTVDSFVRNVNITGFNNCIDVQYNVSRITIENASFFRDRDTDRPGGYPTDINISGTQVLIKDSGQYGRKTAKAFTVITQARAPGPNAVLRHHIQSDLQELYPHQRWAHGFLVENTNANVMFVNRGTAGSGQGWPINAGVAWNVRGGVNVSSPPLGINWAIGSTGPVELVSNGTLVSNGTAVTPKSLYNAQRQKRKGTA
;
A
#
# COMPACT_ATOMS: atom_id res chain seq x y z
N LEU A 1 3.45 19.11 -2.62
CA LEU A 1 2.73 19.28 -1.36
C LEU A 1 2.35 17.89 -0.82
N ILE A 2 2.65 17.63 0.46
CA ILE A 2 2.20 16.42 1.18
C ILE A 2 0.91 16.80 1.89
N GLN A 3 -0.14 16.03 1.65
CA GLN A 3 -1.47 16.25 2.22
C GLN A 3 -1.86 15.09 3.12
N GLN A 4 -2.53 15.41 4.21
CA GLN A 4 -3.05 14.43 5.16
C GLN A 4 -4.53 14.75 5.43
N PRO A 5 -5.47 14.31 4.59
CA PRO A 5 -6.89 14.56 4.79
C PRO A 5 -7.37 13.90 6.08
N ARG A 6 -8.07 14.67 6.92
CA ARG A 6 -8.58 14.25 8.23
C ARG A 6 -9.92 14.89 8.51
N THR A 7 -10.75 14.19 9.28
CA THR A 7 -11.98 14.77 9.80
C THR A 7 -11.71 15.36 11.18
N VAL A 8 -12.10 16.61 11.38
CA VAL A 8 -12.03 17.28 12.69
C VAL A 8 -13.23 16.81 13.52
N GLN A 9 -12.96 16.10 14.62
CA GLN A 9 -13.98 15.62 15.55
C GLN A 9 -14.34 16.66 16.61
N ALA A 10 -13.38 17.47 17.03
CA ALA A 10 -13.60 18.52 18.01
C ALA A 10 -12.61 19.67 17.85
N VAL A 11 -13.05 20.85 18.23
CA VAL A 11 -12.22 22.08 18.31
C VAL A 11 -12.32 22.63 19.72
N SER A 12 -11.18 22.92 20.34
CA SER A 12 -11.11 23.54 21.66
C SER A 12 -9.99 24.57 21.69
N GLY A 13 -10.32 25.84 21.62
CA GLY A 13 -9.34 26.92 21.42
C GLY A 13 -8.51 26.68 20.16
N ASN A 14 -7.21 26.59 20.31
CA ASN A 14 -6.26 26.33 19.22
C ASN A 14 -5.98 24.83 19.00
N LYS A 15 -6.76 23.94 19.59
CA LYS A 15 -6.57 22.49 19.50
C LYS A 15 -7.62 21.85 18.61
N LEU A 16 -7.17 21.12 17.61
CA LEU A 16 -8.00 20.26 16.76
C LEU A 16 -7.84 18.81 17.19
N THR A 17 -8.95 18.11 17.44
CA THR A 17 -8.98 16.67 17.62
C THR A 17 -9.36 16.01 16.29
N LEU A 18 -8.51 15.14 15.79
CA LEU A 18 -8.71 14.47 14.50
C LEU A 18 -9.26 13.06 14.70
N ASP A 19 -9.97 12.55 13.69
CA ASP A 19 -10.51 11.19 13.64
C ASP A 19 -9.43 10.11 13.70
N ILE A 20 -8.31 10.33 13.03
CA ILE A 20 -7.13 9.45 13.04
C ILE A 20 -5.84 10.27 13.14
N PRO A 21 -4.75 9.70 13.66
CA PRO A 21 -3.47 10.39 13.77
C PRO A 21 -2.91 10.82 12.41
N LEU A 22 -2.08 11.86 12.43
CA LEU A 22 -1.19 12.16 11.31
C LEU A 22 -0.14 11.05 11.18
N THR A 23 0.26 10.78 9.95
CA THR A 23 1.26 9.75 9.61
C THR A 23 2.55 10.34 9.05
N ASP A 24 2.62 11.66 8.99
CA ASP A 24 3.83 12.42 8.67
C ASP A 24 3.91 13.64 9.57
N ALA A 25 5.13 14.08 9.88
CA ALA A 25 5.37 15.19 10.79
C ALA A 25 5.00 16.55 10.14
N LEU A 26 4.54 17.48 10.99
CA LEU A 26 4.38 18.88 10.65
C LEU A 26 5.46 19.65 11.45
N ASP A 27 6.61 19.90 10.83
CA ASP A 27 7.76 20.50 11.50
C ASP A 27 8.12 21.85 10.87
N GLN A 28 7.92 22.92 11.63
CA GLN A 28 8.19 24.28 11.19
C GLN A 28 9.66 24.56 10.85
N THR A 29 10.57 23.73 11.33
CA THR A 29 12.00 23.86 11.01
C THR A 29 12.28 23.63 9.52
N TYR A 30 11.45 22.82 8.87
CA TYR A 30 11.70 22.36 7.51
C TYR A 30 10.59 22.70 6.51
N MET A 31 9.42 23.12 7.00
CA MET A 31 8.26 23.45 6.16
C MET A 31 7.36 24.45 6.88
N GLU A 32 6.50 25.12 6.14
CA GLU A 32 5.41 25.91 6.69
C GLU A 32 4.11 25.09 6.67
N PRO A 33 3.83 24.31 7.74
CA PRO A 33 2.61 23.52 7.78
C PRO A 33 1.40 24.42 7.98
N TYR A 34 0.31 24.10 7.33
CA TYR A 34 -0.96 24.78 7.52
C TYR A 34 -2.13 23.81 7.53
N VAL A 35 -3.23 24.22 8.10
CA VAL A 35 -4.51 23.53 8.06
C VAL A 35 -5.45 24.31 7.16
N ALA A 36 -6.07 23.64 6.21
CA ALA A 36 -7.09 24.22 5.36
C ALA A 36 -8.38 23.39 5.48
N ALA A 37 -9.50 24.06 5.71
CA ALA A 37 -10.80 23.44 5.52
C ALA A 37 -11.06 23.29 4.01
N TYR A 38 -11.71 22.20 3.64
CA TYR A 38 -12.19 22.01 2.27
C TYR A 38 -13.56 21.37 2.29
N ASP A 39 -14.39 21.75 1.33
CA ASP A 39 -15.69 21.14 1.15
C ASP A 39 -15.51 19.79 0.47
N LEU A 40 -16.10 18.75 1.08
CA LEU A 40 -16.11 17.44 0.45
C LEU A 40 -17.12 17.47 -0.72
N PRO A 41 -16.70 17.06 -1.92
CA PRO A 41 -17.68 16.80 -2.97
C PRO A 41 -18.57 15.61 -2.57
N GLU A 42 -19.57 15.35 -3.36
CA GLU A 42 -20.42 14.18 -3.18
C GLU A 42 -19.55 12.91 -3.16
N THR A 43 -19.74 12.11 -2.13
CA THR A 43 -19.03 10.85 -1.96
C THR A 43 -19.88 9.67 -2.46
N ASN A 44 -19.21 8.60 -2.88
CA ASN A 44 -19.84 7.33 -3.24
C ASN A 44 -19.58 6.33 -2.12
N PRO A 45 -20.43 6.26 -1.11
CA PRO A 45 -20.23 5.37 0.03
C PRO A 45 -20.83 3.99 -0.19
N GLU A 46 -20.38 3.03 0.62
CA GLU A 46 -21.01 1.70 0.79
C GLU A 46 -21.11 0.87 -0.49
N ILE A 47 -20.08 0.97 -1.37
CA ILE A 47 -19.98 0.14 -2.56
C ILE A 47 -19.33 -1.18 -2.19
N GLY A 48 -19.99 -2.29 -2.53
CA GLY A 48 -19.44 -3.65 -2.41
C GLY A 48 -19.20 -4.27 -3.79
N ILE A 49 -17.99 -4.81 -4.01
CA ILE A 49 -17.68 -5.66 -5.16
C ILE A 49 -17.22 -6.99 -4.60
N GLU A 50 -18.01 -8.03 -4.82
CA GLU A 50 -17.75 -9.31 -4.18
C GLU A 50 -18.17 -10.55 -4.98
N ASP A 51 -17.58 -11.69 -4.61
CA ASP A 51 -17.98 -13.04 -5.07
C ASP A 51 -17.96 -13.20 -6.59
N LEU A 52 -16.90 -12.68 -7.25
CA LEU A 52 -16.79 -12.73 -8.71
C LEU A 52 -15.38 -13.02 -9.21
N SER A 53 -15.29 -13.44 -10.46
CA SER A 53 -14.03 -13.64 -11.18
C SER A 53 -13.98 -12.76 -12.43
N ILE A 54 -12.86 -12.07 -12.64
CA ILE A 54 -12.63 -11.21 -13.80
C ILE A 54 -11.41 -11.76 -14.55
N THR A 55 -11.59 -12.08 -15.82
CA THR A 55 -10.51 -12.60 -16.67
C THR A 55 -10.39 -11.77 -17.93
N LEU A 56 -9.17 -11.31 -18.22
CA LEU A 56 -8.82 -10.66 -19.47
C LEU A 56 -8.13 -11.66 -20.40
N SER A 57 -8.64 -11.76 -21.63
CA SER A 57 -8.05 -12.58 -22.68
C SER A 57 -7.88 -11.76 -23.96
N PRO A 58 -6.69 -11.74 -24.57
CA PRO A 58 -5.46 -12.40 -24.10
C PRO A 58 -4.87 -11.76 -22.87
N THR A 59 -4.13 -12.54 -22.07
CA THR A 59 -3.42 -12.05 -20.89
C THR A 59 -2.38 -10.99 -21.22
N CYS A 60 -2.36 -9.90 -20.47
CA CYS A 60 -1.43 -8.78 -20.68
C CYS A 60 0.02 -9.09 -20.24
N ALA A 61 0.22 -9.67 -19.06
CA ALA A 61 1.51 -10.11 -18.56
C ALA A 61 2.67 -9.10 -18.66
N GLY A 62 2.38 -7.81 -18.45
CA GLY A 62 3.37 -6.73 -18.50
C GLY A 62 3.71 -6.22 -19.90
N ARG A 63 2.90 -6.52 -20.92
CA ARG A 63 3.11 -5.98 -22.27
C ARG A 63 3.08 -4.47 -22.29
N VAL A 64 3.78 -3.89 -23.28
CA VAL A 64 3.87 -2.45 -23.47
C VAL A 64 2.49 -1.84 -23.66
N PHE A 65 2.25 -0.78 -22.93
CA PHE A 65 1.06 0.04 -23.08
C PHE A 65 1.18 0.93 -24.30
N ASN A 66 0.29 0.74 -25.26
CA ASN A 66 -0.04 1.78 -26.22
C ASN A 66 -1.52 2.12 -26.06
N GLU A 67 -1.96 3.25 -26.55
CA GLU A 67 -3.33 3.74 -26.36
C GLU A 67 -4.41 2.79 -26.92
N SER A 68 -4.05 1.88 -27.80
CA SER A 68 -4.93 0.89 -28.41
C SER A 68 -4.98 -0.45 -27.68
N GLU A 69 -4.15 -0.67 -26.64
CA GLU A 69 -4.06 -1.95 -25.96
C GLU A 69 -4.99 -2.02 -24.76
N PRO A 70 -5.84 -3.05 -24.63
CA PRO A 70 -6.74 -3.23 -23.47
C PRO A 70 -5.98 -3.43 -22.16
N CYS A 71 -4.66 -3.63 -22.21
CA CYS A 71 -3.78 -3.83 -21.07
C CYS A 71 -3.63 -2.61 -20.15
N ASN A 72 -4.11 -1.43 -20.55
CA ASN A 72 -4.04 -0.21 -19.75
C ASN A 72 -5.11 -0.14 -18.66
N ALA A 73 -6.27 -0.73 -18.91
CA ALA A 73 -7.38 -0.68 -17.96
C ALA A 73 -7.13 -1.58 -16.73
N PRO A 74 -7.45 -1.14 -15.52
CA PRO A 74 -7.52 -2.01 -14.36
C PRO A 74 -8.75 -2.92 -14.44
N ALA A 75 -8.70 -4.08 -13.76
CA ALA A 75 -9.87 -4.94 -13.63
C ALA A 75 -10.95 -4.30 -12.76
N ILE A 76 -10.54 -3.67 -11.66
CA ILE A 76 -11.40 -2.92 -10.75
C ILE A 76 -10.74 -1.57 -10.49
N GLN A 77 -11.50 -0.49 -10.66
CA GLN A 77 -11.07 0.86 -10.33
C GLN A 77 -12.02 1.48 -9.31
N LEU A 78 -11.48 1.87 -8.16
CA LEU A 78 -12.19 2.67 -7.18
C LEU A 78 -11.91 4.14 -7.49
N ASN A 79 -12.91 4.83 -8.01
CA ASN A 79 -12.80 6.20 -8.46
C ASN A 79 -12.67 7.18 -7.29
N PRO A 80 -12.14 8.40 -7.51
CA PRO A 80 -12.06 9.41 -6.47
C PRO A 80 -13.40 9.61 -5.73
N TRP A 81 -13.31 9.80 -4.42
CA TRP A 81 -14.46 9.99 -3.51
C TRP A 81 -15.28 8.73 -3.22
N THR A 82 -14.82 7.55 -3.65
CA THR A 82 -15.32 6.28 -3.11
C THR A 82 -14.87 6.13 -1.66
N VAL A 83 -15.82 5.93 -0.76
CA VAL A 83 -15.56 5.83 0.68
C VAL A 83 -16.32 4.66 1.31
N ASP A 84 -15.88 4.19 2.48
CA ASP A 84 -16.58 3.16 3.28
C ASP A 84 -17.01 1.93 2.47
N SER A 85 -16.14 1.47 1.58
CA SER A 85 -16.46 0.48 0.56
C SER A 85 -15.51 -0.72 0.63
N PHE A 86 -15.85 -1.80 -0.09
CA PHE A 86 -15.02 -2.99 -0.06
C PHE A 86 -14.95 -3.75 -1.40
N VAL A 87 -13.85 -4.50 -1.54
CA VAL A 87 -13.68 -5.53 -2.58
C VAL A 87 -13.37 -6.84 -1.86
N ARG A 88 -14.19 -7.88 -2.08
CA ARG A 88 -14.08 -9.12 -1.31
C ARG A 88 -14.32 -10.35 -2.17
N ASN A 89 -13.57 -11.44 -1.89
CA ASN A 89 -13.75 -12.74 -2.56
C ASN A 89 -13.70 -12.62 -4.08
N VAL A 90 -12.70 -11.90 -4.62
CA VAL A 90 -12.55 -11.70 -6.07
C VAL A 90 -11.34 -12.46 -6.60
N ASN A 91 -11.47 -13.02 -7.80
CA ASN A 91 -10.38 -13.64 -8.53
C ASN A 91 -10.11 -12.85 -9.80
N ILE A 92 -8.88 -12.37 -9.98
CA ILE A 92 -8.50 -11.53 -11.12
C ILE A 92 -7.35 -12.18 -11.89
N THR A 93 -7.54 -12.36 -13.19
CA THR A 93 -6.58 -13.03 -14.08
C THR A 93 -6.33 -12.19 -15.33
N GLY A 94 -5.08 -12.09 -15.74
CA GLY A 94 -4.68 -11.58 -17.06
C GLY A 94 -4.47 -10.08 -17.16
N PHE A 95 -4.71 -9.30 -16.11
CA PHE A 95 -4.54 -7.84 -16.12
C PHE A 95 -3.13 -7.40 -15.74
N ASN A 96 -2.67 -6.28 -16.31
CA ASN A 96 -1.48 -5.59 -15.81
C ASN A 96 -1.77 -4.85 -14.50
N ASN A 97 -2.94 -4.21 -14.39
CA ASN A 97 -3.41 -3.58 -13.17
C ASN A 97 -4.67 -4.30 -12.70
N CYS A 98 -4.64 -4.89 -11.52
CA CYS A 98 -5.80 -5.64 -11.06
C CYS A 98 -6.78 -4.75 -10.29
N ILE A 99 -6.33 -4.12 -9.19
CA ILE A 99 -7.18 -3.19 -8.42
C ILE A 99 -6.46 -1.84 -8.32
N ASP A 100 -7.12 -0.78 -8.75
CA ASP A 100 -6.62 0.58 -8.68
C ASP A 100 -7.45 1.42 -7.71
N VAL A 101 -6.85 1.77 -6.57
CA VAL A 101 -7.45 2.66 -5.56
C VAL A 101 -6.96 4.08 -5.82
N GLN A 102 -7.79 4.89 -6.42
CA GLN A 102 -7.48 6.25 -6.85
C GLN A 102 -7.26 7.22 -5.67
N TYR A 103 -6.75 8.42 -5.97
CA TYR A 103 -6.64 9.51 -4.98
C TYR A 103 -8.02 9.92 -4.44
N ASN A 104 -8.05 10.43 -3.21
CA ASN A 104 -9.27 10.79 -2.50
C ASN A 104 -10.24 9.63 -2.21
N VAL A 105 -9.82 8.41 -2.44
CA VAL A 105 -10.51 7.21 -1.96
C VAL A 105 -10.12 6.97 -0.51
N SER A 106 -11.07 6.60 0.35
CA SER A 106 -10.76 6.35 1.76
C SER A 106 -11.67 5.31 2.42
N ARG A 107 -11.14 4.68 3.48
CA ARG A 107 -11.84 3.65 4.28
C ARG A 107 -12.30 2.46 3.43
N ILE A 108 -11.33 1.88 2.71
CA ILE A 108 -11.55 0.73 1.83
C ILE A 108 -10.99 -0.53 2.47
N THR A 109 -11.75 -1.62 2.37
CA THR A 109 -11.26 -2.96 2.70
C THR A 109 -11.16 -3.81 1.44
N ILE A 110 -9.98 -4.35 1.16
CA ILE A 110 -9.74 -5.37 0.12
C ILE A 110 -9.42 -6.66 0.86
N GLU A 111 -10.29 -7.66 0.73
CA GLU A 111 -10.20 -8.90 1.51
C GLU A 111 -10.39 -10.12 0.63
N ASN A 112 -9.54 -11.14 0.83
CA ASN A 112 -9.63 -12.41 0.11
C ASN A 112 -9.65 -12.21 -1.42
N ALA A 113 -8.79 -11.33 -1.92
CA ALA A 113 -8.60 -11.10 -3.35
C ALA A 113 -7.43 -11.96 -3.85
N SER A 114 -7.66 -12.71 -4.92
CA SER A 114 -6.68 -13.59 -5.54
C SER A 114 -6.28 -13.05 -6.91
N PHE A 115 -4.98 -12.86 -7.11
CA PHE A 115 -4.39 -12.37 -8.35
C PHE A 115 -3.65 -13.50 -9.03
N PHE A 116 -4.17 -13.99 -10.16
CA PHE A 116 -3.61 -15.14 -10.82
C PHE A 116 -2.74 -14.76 -12.01
N ARG A 117 -1.47 -15.17 -11.98
CA ARG A 117 -0.46 -14.93 -13.02
C ARG A 117 -0.16 -16.24 -13.75
N ASP A 118 -0.70 -16.41 -14.95
CA ASP A 118 -0.64 -17.65 -15.73
C ASP A 118 0.64 -17.79 -16.58
N ARG A 119 1.40 -16.72 -16.75
CA ARG A 119 2.64 -16.67 -17.55
C ARG A 119 3.72 -15.79 -16.97
N ASP A 120 4.92 -15.90 -17.52
CA ASP A 120 6.04 -15.05 -17.15
C ASP A 120 5.78 -13.60 -17.58
N THR A 121 6.33 -12.67 -16.81
CA THR A 121 6.18 -11.24 -17.10
C THR A 121 7.05 -10.84 -18.28
N ASP A 122 6.45 -10.19 -19.27
CA ASP A 122 7.15 -9.51 -20.35
C ASP A 122 7.59 -8.12 -19.87
N ARG A 123 8.90 -7.89 -19.88
CA ARG A 123 9.52 -6.70 -19.28
C ARG A 123 9.37 -5.37 -20.04
N PRO A 124 9.23 -5.28 -21.36
CA PRO A 124 9.20 -4.00 -22.07
C PRO A 124 8.14 -3.02 -21.57
N GLY A 125 7.01 -3.51 -21.02
CA GLY A 125 5.92 -2.69 -20.49
C GLY A 125 6.03 -2.36 -18.99
N GLY A 126 7.08 -2.83 -18.33
CA GLY A 126 7.18 -2.75 -16.88
C GLY A 126 6.55 -3.95 -16.18
N TYR A 127 6.46 -3.88 -14.84
CA TYR A 127 5.88 -4.96 -14.06
C TYR A 127 4.39 -4.74 -13.83
N PRO A 128 3.56 -5.79 -13.99
CA PRO A 128 2.17 -5.73 -13.56
C PRO A 128 2.04 -5.36 -12.08
N THR A 129 0.88 -4.83 -11.72
CA THR A 129 0.55 -4.46 -10.34
C THR A 129 -0.74 -5.15 -9.91
N ASP A 130 -0.73 -5.83 -8.77
CA ASP A 130 -1.95 -6.45 -8.28
C ASP A 130 -2.84 -5.40 -7.59
N ILE A 131 -2.30 -4.60 -6.67
CA ILE A 131 -3.05 -3.53 -6.02
C ILE A 131 -2.22 -2.24 -6.03
N ASN A 132 -2.81 -1.18 -6.56
CA ASN A 132 -2.25 0.16 -6.61
C ASN A 132 -3.00 1.08 -5.64
N ILE A 133 -2.28 1.81 -4.75
CA ILE A 133 -2.87 2.65 -3.71
C ILE A 133 -2.45 4.10 -3.90
N SER A 134 -3.40 4.96 -4.21
CA SER A 134 -3.28 6.43 -4.15
C SER A 134 -4.10 7.05 -3.02
N GLY A 135 -5.03 6.28 -2.44
CA GLY A 135 -5.94 6.68 -1.37
C GLY A 135 -5.36 6.53 0.04
N THR A 136 -6.21 6.73 1.02
CA THR A 136 -5.89 6.62 2.45
C THR A 136 -6.83 5.66 3.18
N GLN A 137 -6.40 5.13 4.33
CA GLN A 137 -7.20 4.21 5.16
C GLN A 137 -7.61 2.95 4.37
N VAL A 138 -6.71 2.45 3.52
CA VAL A 138 -6.89 1.22 2.75
C VAL A 138 -6.35 0.05 3.56
N LEU A 139 -7.20 -0.92 3.81
CA LEU A 139 -6.85 -2.18 4.46
C LEU A 139 -6.90 -3.31 3.43
N ILE A 140 -5.75 -3.92 3.16
CA ILE A 140 -5.62 -5.14 2.36
C ILE A 140 -5.36 -6.29 3.32
N LYS A 141 -6.18 -7.34 3.29
CA LYS A 141 -5.98 -8.48 4.16
C LYS A 141 -6.35 -9.80 3.51
N ASP A 142 -5.68 -10.87 3.95
CA ASP A 142 -5.98 -12.24 3.56
C ASP A 142 -6.06 -12.44 2.04
N SER A 143 -5.28 -11.68 1.29
CA SER A 143 -5.25 -11.67 -0.17
C SER A 143 -3.92 -12.20 -0.69
N GLY A 144 -3.80 -12.46 -1.98
CA GLY A 144 -2.52 -12.95 -2.47
C GLY A 144 -2.40 -13.13 -3.97
N GLN A 145 -1.16 -13.36 -4.39
CA GLN A 145 -0.79 -13.66 -5.76
C GLN A 145 -0.53 -15.16 -5.90
N TYR A 146 -1.06 -15.75 -6.96
CA TYR A 146 -0.98 -17.17 -7.25
C TYR A 146 -0.56 -17.43 -8.70
N GLY A 147 -0.21 -18.66 -9.01
CA GLY A 147 0.12 -19.10 -10.34
C GLY A 147 1.62 -19.31 -10.53
N ARG A 148 2.19 -18.74 -11.58
CA ARG A 148 3.55 -19.03 -11.99
C ARG A 148 4.60 -18.46 -11.03
N LYS A 149 5.55 -19.29 -10.56
CA LYS A 149 6.61 -18.88 -9.63
C LYS A 149 7.58 -17.87 -10.24
N THR A 150 7.68 -17.82 -11.56
CA THR A 150 8.57 -16.94 -12.32
C THR A 150 7.89 -15.63 -12.75
N ALA A 151 6.58 -15.49 -12.51
CA ALA A 151 5.89 -14.23 -12.80
C ALA A 151 6.34 -13.14 -11.84
N LYS A 152 6.85 -12.03 -12.38
CA LYS A 152 7.24 -10.85 -11.61
C LYS A 152 6.15 -9.78 -11.66
N ALA A 153 5.74 -9.29 -10.50
CA ALA A 153 4.83 -8.16 -10.39
C ALA A 153 5.12 -7.38 -9.11
N PHE A 154 4.64 -6.16 -9.03
CA PHE A 154 4.49 -5.46 -7.77
C PHE A 154 3.14 -5.85 -7.18
N THR A 155 3.15 -6.70 -6.16
CA THR A 155 1.89 -7.21 -5.62
C THR A 155 1.06 -6.11 -4.92
N VAL A 156 1.71 -5.20 -4.21
CA VAL A 156 1.07 -3.98 -3.69
C VAL A 156 2.04 -2.80 -3.84
N ILE A 157 1.57 -1.71 -4.41
CA ILE A 157 2.32 -0.46 -4.50
C ILE A 157 1.53 0.72 -3.92
N THR A 158 2.24 1.69 -3.37
CA THR A 158 1.69 3.02 -3.10
C THR A 158 2.16 4.01 -4.15
N GLN A 159 1.29 4.89 -4.60
CA GLN A 159 1.64 5.95 -5.53
C GLN A 159 2.28 7.16 -4.83
N ALA A 160 2.66 8.14 -5.64
CA ALA A 160 3.27 9.37 -5.16
C ALA A 160 2.41 10.05 -4.08
N ARG A 161 3.00 10.31 -2.92
CA ARG A 161 2.36 11.05 -1.82
C ARG A 161 1.07 10.41 -1.29
N ALA A 162 0.87 9.10 -1.53
CA ALA A 162 -0.27 8.39 -0.98
C ALA A 162 -0.33 8.59 0.55
N PRO A 163 -1.40 9.22 1.06
CA PRO A 163 -1.49 9.51 2.48
C PRO A 163 -1.86 8.28 3.30
N GLY A 164 -1.17 8.06 4.41
CA GLY A 164 -1.54 7.04 5.38
C GLY A 164 -2.67 7.46 6.33
N PRO A 165 -3.10 6.51 7.17
CA PRO A 165 -2.58 5.16 7.31
C PRO A 165 -3.13 4.20 6.24
N ASN A 166 -2.25 3.34 5.71
CA ASN A 166 -2.63 2.20 4.87
C ASN A 166 -2.00 0.94 5.45
N ALA A 167 -2.63 -0.22 5.28
CA ALA A 167 -2.15 -1.46 5.87
C ALA A 167 -2.34 -2.68 4.96
N VAL A 168 -1.34 -3.57 4.97
CA VAL A 168 -1.36 -4.87 4.30
C VAL A 168 -1.11 -5.96 5.33
N LEU A 169 -2.06 -6.87 5.49
CA LEU A 169 -2.03 -7.92 6.50
C LEU A 169 -2.16 -9.29 5.84
N ARG A 170 -1.24 -10.21 6.16
CA ARG A 170 -1.31 -11.62 5.72
C ARG A 170 -1.50 -11.77 4.21
N HIS A 171 -0.89 -10.89 3.46
CA HIS A 171 -0.83 -11.03 2.01
C HIS A 171 0.16 -12.12 1.63
N HIS A 172 -0.30 -13.11 0.87
CA HIS A 172 0.49 -14.26 0.47
C HIS A 172 0.94 -14.17 -0.98
N ILE A 173 2.16 -14.59 -1.27
CA ILE A 173 2.64 -14.73 -2.64
C ILE A 173 3.17 -16.12 -2.90
N GLN A 174 2.98 -16.62 -4.11
CA GLN A 174 3.53 -17.87 -4.60
C GLN A 174 4.83 -17.68 -5.37
N SER A 175 5.01 -16.54 -6.02
CA SER A 175 6.22 -16.22 -6.75
C SER A 175 7.28 -15.58 -5.85
N ASP A 176 8.54 -16.04 -5.97
CA ASP A 176 9.68 -15.43 -5.27
C ASP A 176 10.05 -14.05 -5.83
N LEU A 177 9.45 -13.64 -6.93
CA LEU A 177 9.72 -12.39 -7.64
C LEU A 177 8.68 -11.28 -7.37
N GLN A 178 7.80 -11.48 -6.41
CA GLN A 178 6.78 -10.50 -6.05
C GLN A 178 7.26 -9.55 -4.94
N GLU A 179 6.96 -8.28 -5.10
CA GLU A 179 7.41 -7.23 -4.19
C GLU A 179 6.25 -6.34 -3.74
N LEU A 180 6.22 -6.04 -2.45
CA LEU A 180 5.52 -4.93 -1.85
C LEU A 180 6.44 -3.71 -1.96
N TYR A 181 6.11 -2.81 -2.89
CA TYR A 181 7.07 -1.79 -3.30
C TYR A 181 6.44 -0.41 -3.39
N PRO A 182 6.54 0.45 -2.37
CA PRO A 182 6.18 1.86 -2.50
C PRO A 182 6.84 2.48 -3.72
N HIS A 183 6.05 3.10 -4.61
CA HIS A 183 6.53 3.43 -5.95
C HIS A 183 7.41 4.68 -5.96
N GLN A 184 6.94 5.79 -5.41
CA GLN A 184 7.62 7.08 -5.57
C GLN A 184 7.14 8.17 -4.61
N ARG A 185 8.01 9.16 -4.40
CA ARG A 185 7.68 10.51 -3.91
C ARG A 185 6.82 10.52 -2.66
N TRP A 186 7.37 10.01 -1.55
CA TRP A 186 6.90 10.28 -0.22
C TRP A 186 5.47 9.84 0.11
N ALA A 187 5.10 8.61 -0.21
CA ALA A 187 3.97 8.00 0.50
C ALA A 187 4.34 7.87 1.98
N HIS A 188 3.36 7.84 2.87
CA HIS A 188 3.67 7.80 4.31
C HIS A 188 2.63 7.03 5.11
N GLY A 189 3.07 6.45 6.24
CA GLY A 189 2.18 5.70 7.13
C GLY A 189 1.67 4.39 6.53
N PHE A 190 2.59 3.47 6.19
CA PHE A 190 2.28 2.21 5.55
C PHE A 190 2.72 1.03 6.40
N LEU A 191 1.77 0.24 6.89
CA LEU A 191 2.03 -0.98 7.66
C LEU A 191 1.95 -2.20 6.75
N VAL A 192 2.98 -3.04 6.78
CA VAL A 192 3.01 -4.35 6.15
C VAL A 192 3.26 -5.40 7.21
N GLU A 193 2.34 -6.33 7.44
CA GLU A 193 2.52 -7.34 8.47
C GLU A 193 2.19 -8.77 8.02
N ASN A 194 2.96 -9.73 8.57
CA ASN A 194 2.72 -11.16 8.42
C ASN A 194 2.65 -11.67 6.97
N THR A 195 3.33 -11.01 6.03
CA THR A 195 3.43 -11.42 4.63
C THR A 195 4.67 -12.28 4.39
N ASN A 196 4.66 -13.06 3.31
CA ASN A 196 5.86 -13.68 2.75
C ASN A 196 6.37 -12.95 1.49
N ALA A 197 5.76 -11.85 1.09
CA ALA A 197 6.26 -10.99 0.02
C ALA A 197 7.54 -10.25 0.45
N ASN A 198 8.38 -9.92 -0.52
CA ASN A 198 9.52 -9.04 -0.29
C ASN A 198 9.03 -7.60 -0.09
N VAL A 199 9.50 -6.95 0.97
CA VAL A 199 9.13 -5.57 1.32
C VAL A 199 10.29 -4.64 1.01
N MET A 200 10.07 -3.63 0.17
CA MET A 200 11.09 -2.76 -0.40
C MET A 200 10.88 -1.30 0.03
N PHE A 201 11.35 -0.93 1.21
CA PHE A 201 11.37 0.46 1.70
C PHE A 201 12.72 1.11 1.39
N VAL A 202 12.98 1.37 0.12
CA VAL A 202 14.30 1.79 -0.35
C VAL A 202 14.24 3.07 -1.17
N ASN A 203 15.31 3.88 -1.12
CA ASN A 203 15.44 5.03 -2.00
C ASN A 203 15.55 4.60 -3.45
N ARG A 204 14.72 5.12 -4.31
CA ARG A 204 14.72 4.86 -5.75
C ARG A 204 15.53 5.89 -6.55
N GLY A 205 16.04 6.92 -5.89
CA GLY A 205 16.94 7.91 -6.48
C GLY A 205 16.43 8.49 -7.80
N THR A 206 17.25 8.39 -8.82
CA THR A 206 16.95 8.90 -10.17
C THR A 206 16.16 7.92 -11.04
N ALA A 207 15.72 6.76 -10.53
CA ALA A 207 14.97 5.79 -11.30
C ALA A 207 13.69 6.42 -11.89
N GLY A 208 13.36 6.04 -13.12
CA GLY A 208 12.22 6.59 -13.85
C GLY A 208 12.31 8.11 -14.00
N SER A 209 11.32 8.83 -13.51
CA SER A 209 11.24 10.30 -13.53
C SER A 209 11.83 10.98 -12.28
N GLY A 210 12.80 10.36 -11.63
CA GLY A 210 13.33 10.82 -10.34
C GLY A 210 12.37 10.47 -9.19
N GLN A 211 12.26 9.18 -8.90
CA GLN A 211 11.28 8.66 -7.95
C GLN A 211 11.64 8.94 -6.49
N GLY A 212 12.93 9.09 -6.18
CA GLY A 212 13.44 9.53 -4.89
C GLY A 212 13.05 8.60 -3.74
N TRP A 213 12.75 9.17 -2.60
CA TRP A 213 12.28 8.47 -1.42
C TRP A 213 10.79 8.14 -1.54
N PRO A 214 10.41 6.87 -1.69
CA PRO A 214 9.01 6.52 -1.96
C PRO A 214 8.16 6.41 -0.71
N ILE A 215 8.78 6.24 0.47
CA ILE A 215 8.06 5.97 1.72
C ILE A 215 8.71 6.63 2.93
N ASN A 216 7.89 7.20 3.81
CA ASN A 216 8.21 7.60 5.18
C ASN A 216 7.22 6.96 6.15
N ALA A 217 7.62 6.68 7.39
CA ALA A 217 6.82 6.00 8.38
C ALA A 217 6.27 4.64 7.89
N GLY A 218 7.10 3.90 7.13
CA GLY A 218 6.84 2.53 6.73
C GLY A 218 7.23 1.55 7.83
N VAL A 219 6.37 0.55 8.10
CA VAL A 219 6.62 -0.48 9.11
C VAL A 219 6.44 -1.87 8.50
N ALA A 220 7.51 -2.66 8.46
CA ALA A 220 7.47 -4.08 8.16
C ALA A 220 7.43 -4.86 9.50
N TRP A 221 6.30 -5.47 9.82
CA TRP A 221 6.05 -6.14 11.11
C TRP A 221 5.90 -7.65 10.94
N ASN A 222 6.75 -8.43 11.59
CA ASN A 222 6.73 -9.90 11.53
C ASN A 222 6.69 -10.44 10.08
N VAL A 223 7.41 -9.82 9.16
CA VAL A 223 7.50 -10.22 7.76
C VAL A 223 8.34 -11.50 7.64
N ARG A 224 7.90 -12.44 6.82
CA ARG A 224 8.58 -13.70 6.54
C ARG A 224 9.38 -13.68 5.22
N GLY A 225 9.04 -12.79 4.30
CA GLY A 225 9.81 -12.51 3.09
C GLY A 225 11.03 -11.65 3.35
N GLY A 226 11.77 -11.32 2.31
CA GLY A 226 12.88 -10.39 2.40
C GLY A 226 12.41 -8.96 2.75
N VAL A 227 13.19 -8.23 3.52
CA VAL A 227 12.93 -6.84 3.84
C VAL A 227 14.17 -6.01 3.56
N ASN A 228 14.05 -5.07 2.62
CA ASN A 228 15.05 -4.04 2.40
C ASN A 228 14.51 -2.73 2.98
N VAL A 229 15.19 -2.17 3.95
CA VAL A 229 14.72 -0.98 4.66
C VAL A 229 15.77 0.11 4.71
N SER A 230 15.41 1.30 4.25
CA SER A 230 16.16 2.54 4.42
C SER A 230 15.23 3.66 4.85
N SER A 231 15.78 4.66 5.54
CA SER A 231 15.02 5.82 6.00
C SER A 231 15.42 7.07 5.24
N PRO A 232 14.46 7.88 4.80
CA PRO A 232 14.76 9.16 4.18
C PRO A 232 15.36 10.14 5.21
N PRO A 233 16.04 11.19 4.75
CA PRO A 233 16.36 12.32 5.62
C PRO A 233 15.12 12.84 6.32
N LEU A 234 15.17 13.08 7.62
CA LEU A 234 14.07 13.55 8.48
C LEU A 234 12.88 12.60 8.57
N GLY A 235 13.05 11.35 8.14
CA GLY A 235 12.02 10.32 8.23
C GLY A 235 12.58 9.04 8.81
N ILE A 236 11.69 8.07 9.02
CA ILE A 236 12.07 6.78 9.59
C ILE A 236 11.20 5.65 9.06
N ASN A 237 11.83 4.55 8.67
CA ASN A 237 11.19 3.30 8.31
C ASN A 237 11.74 2.15 9.16
N TRP A 238 10.92 1.16 9.46
CA TRP A 238 11.24 0.07 10.38
C TRP A 238 11.04 -1.31 9.77
N ALA A 239 11.96 -2.22 10.12
CA ALA A 239 11.76 -3.66 10.06
C ALA A 239 11.75 -4.21 11.49
N ILE A 240 10.62 -4.76 11.93
CA ILE A 240 10.42 -5.20 13.32
C ILE A 240 9.94 -6.64 13.34
N GLY A 241 10.71 -7.53 14.00
CA GLY A 241 10.34 -8.94 14.15
C GLY A 241 10.36 -9.74 12.85
N SER A 242 11.03 -9.25 11.81
CA SER A 242 11.12 -9.95 10.51
C SER A 242 11.94 -11.23 10.65
N THR A 243 11.41 -12.34 10.15
CA THR A 243 12.05 -13.67 10.21
C THR A 243 12.69 -14.07 8.89
N GLY A 244 12.36 -13.40 7.79
CA GLY A 244 13.09 -13.48 6.52
C GLY A 244 14.37 -12.64 6.52
N PRO A 245 15.16 -12.68 5.46
CA PRO A 245 16.38 -11.88 5.35
C PRO A 245 16.06 -10.38 5.39
N VAL A 246 16.83 -9.63 6.18
CA VAL A 246 16.70 -8.17 6.28
C VAL A 246 17.98 -7.51 5.82
N GLU A 247 17.87 -6.61 4.87
CA GLU A 247 18.95 -5.76 4.38
C GLU A 247 18.70 -4.31 4.84
N LEU A 248 19.61 -3.79 5.66
CA LEU A 248 19.65 -2.39 6.03
C LEU A 248 20.38 -1.59 4.96
N VAL A 249 19.61 -0.87 4.16
CA VAL A 249 20.16 0.03 3.15
C VAL A 249 20.00 1.46 3.66
N SER A 250 21.07 2.08 4.15
CA SER A 250 21.06 3.50 4.56
C SER A 250 20.01 3.89 5.62
N ASN A 251 20.42 4.00 6.87
CA ASN A 251 19.64 4.54 8.01
C ASN A 251 18.28 3.87 8.30
N GLY A 252 17.99 2.69 7.77
CA GLY A 252 16.81 1.92 8.17
C GLY A 252 16.90 1.48 9.64
N THR A 253 15.76 1.30 10.28
CA THR A 253 15.70 0.85 11.68
C THR A 253 15.29 -0.61 11.74
N LEU A 254 16.14 -1.43 12.41
CA LEU A 254 15.89 -2.86 12.60
C LEU A 254 15.71 -3.18 14.07
N VAL A 255 14.63 -3.88 14.39
CA VAL A 255 14.36 -4.37 15.74
C VAL A 255 14.00 -5.85 15.67
N SER A 256 14.63 -6.67 16.52
CA SER A 256 14.37 -8.11 16.63
C SER A 256 14.50 -8.86 15.29
N ASN A 257 15.69 -8.83 14.72
CA ASN A 257 16.01 -9.56 13.47
C ASN A 257 15.94 -11.09 13.70
N GLY A 258 15.29 -11.81 12.80
CA GLY A 258 15.15 -13.27 12.85
C GLY A 258 14.16 -13.80 13.88
N THR A 259 13.53 -12.95 14.70
CA THR A 259 12.62 -13.37 15.76
C THR A 259 11.35 -12.53 15.74
N ALA A 260 10.21 -13.18 15.53
CA ALA A 260 8.92 -12.51 15.54
C ALA A 260 8.62 -11.87 16.90
N VAL A 261 7.97 -10.72 16.89
CA VAL A 261 7.64 -9.96 18.10
C VAL A 261 6.15 -10.01 18.45
N THR A 262 5.85 -9.65 19.68
CA THR A 262 4.48 -9.47 20.20
C THR A 262 4.12 -7.98 20.17
N PRO A 263 2.87 -7.60 19.79
CA PRO A 263 1.75 -8.48 19.44
C PRO A 263 1.93 -9.14 18.08
N LYS A 264 1.33 -10.30 17.86
CA LYS A 264 1.39 -11.05 16.60
C LYS A 264 0.89 -10.21 15.40
N SER A 265 -0.09 -9.33 15.62
CA SER A 265 -0.59 -8.35 14.66
C SER A 265 -0.61 -6.96 15.31
N LEU A 266 0.19 -6.05 14.79
CA LEU A 266 0.22 -4.65 15.22
C LEU A 266 -1.10 -3.94 14.90
N TYR A 267 -1.64 -4.18 13.71
CA TYR A 267 -2.92 -3.62 13.28
C TYR A 267 -4.06 -3.99 14.26
N ASN A 268 -4.19 -5.27 14.58
CA ASN A 268 -5.25 -5.71 15.49
C ASN A 268 -5.08 -5.15 16.90
N ALA A 269 -3.87 -5.10 17.41
CA ALA A 269 -3.58 -4.51 18.72
C ALA A 269 -3.95 -3.02 18.77
N GLN A 270 -3.57 -2.25 17.76
CA GLN A 270 -3.95 -0.83 17.65
C GLN A 270 -5.46 -0.65 17.53
N ARG A 271 -6.14 -1.49 16.73
CA ARG A 271 -7.59 -1.45 16.56
C ARG A 271 -8.32 -1.74 17.87
N GLN A 272 -7.88 -2.76 18.62
CA GLN A 272 -8.45 -3.10 19.95
C GLN A 272 -8.28 -1.94 20.93
N LYS A 273 -7.08 -1.37 21.00
CA LYS A 273 -6.83 -0.22 21.89
C LYS A 273 -7.73 0.99 21.56
N ARG A 274 -7.97 1.28 20.29
CA ARG A 274 -8.88 2.36 19.88
C ARG A 274 -10.34 2.09 20.21
N LYS A 275 -10.76 0.84 20.19
CA LYS A 275 -12.15 0.45 20.54
C LYS A 275 -12.40 0.36 22.03
N GLY A 276 -11.39 0.56 22.88
CA GLY A 276 -11.48 0.43 24.33
C GLY A 276 -11.66 -1.01 24.81
N THR A 277 -11.30 -2.01 24.02
CA THR A 277 -11.38 -3.44 24.32
C THR A 277 -9.99 -4.05 24.54
N ALA A 278 -9.06 -3.30 25.12
CA ALA A 278 -7.75 -3.79 25.49
C ALA A 278 -7.75 -4.38 26.92
#